data_558751dcffc2b6ca18ea11eecd00519c
#
_entry.id   558751dcffc2b6ca18ea11eecd00519c
#
_cell.length_a   1.000
_cell.length_b   1.000
_cell.length_c   1.000
_cell.angle_alpha   90.00
_cell.angle_beta   90.00
_cell.angle_gamma   90.00
#
_symmetry.space_group_name_H-M   'P 1'
#
loop_
_entity.id
_entity.type
_entity.pdbx_description
1 polymer ?
#
loop_
_entity_poly.entity_id
_entity_poly.type
_entity_poly.pdbx_seq_one_letter_code
_entity_poly.pdbx_strand_id
1 'polypeptide(L)'
;MPGILIGETWIECRLVLFDLDGTLVDKEFRNRSLAKARHEEVSRVAGAAAARRWAELSGVDEGFNVDVRGPLSKAPRREDLTVAAAAIWLEGLDWFKAKELAAQAYEAADRMQSRRYKPQLIEGTEGMLRSLKRAGLMLGIATNGSGRTAREIMGAVGVEELFDFYIGADEVANGKPAPDMIVAACERLWVSPGDAVYVGDEAVDALAGEAAGVMGTVLVNPERGATQHSRLVLDSVADIKTR
;
A
#
# COMPACT_ATOMS: atom_id res chain seq x y z
N MET A 1 29.67 6.12 5.90
CA MET A 1 28.51 6.41 5.04
C MET A 1 27.25 6.40 5.90
N PRO A 2 26.18 7.12 5.51
CA PRO A 2 24.90 6.95 6.19
C PRO A 2 24.41 5.50 6.10
N GLY A 3 23.46 5.13 6.92
CA GLY A 3 22.93 3.78 6.95
C GLY A 3 21.84 3.61 7.99
N ILE A 4 21.32 2.40 8.08
CA ILE A 4 20.26 2.01 9.01
C ILE A 4 20.67 0.83 9.87
N LEU A 5 20.14 0.75 11.07
CA LEU A 5 20.30 -0.35 11.99
C LEU A 5 18.98 -1.14 12.06
N ILE A 6 19.05 -2.42 11.72
CA ILE A 6 17.94 -3.37 11.74
C ILE A 6 18.25 -4.44 12.79
N GLY A 7 17.60 -4.36 13.95
CA GLY A 7 18.02 -5.16 15.11
C GLY A 7 19.47 -4.83 15.48
N GLU A 8 20.37 -5.81 15.33
CA GLU A 8 21.81 -5.64 15.55
C GLU A 8 22.61 -5.45 14.25
N THR A 9 21.96 -5.51 13.08
CA THR A 9 22.63 -5.45 11.77
C THR A 9 22.70 -4.02 11.27
N TRP A 10 23.92 -3.49 11.08
CA TRP A 10 24.15 -2.22 10.40
C TRP A 10 24.23 -2.40 8.89
N ILE A 11 23.46 -1.62 8.16
CA ILE A 11 23.42 -1.62 6.69
C ILE A 11 23.79 -0.23 6.19
N GLU A 12 24.93 -0.12 5.53
CA GLU A 12 25.32 1.12 4.84
C GLU A 12 24.45 1.30 3.61
N CYS A 13 23.78 2.44 3.50
CA CYS A 13 22.95 2.76 2.35
C CYS A 13 22.84 4.29 2.19
N ARG A 14 22.39 4.71 1.01
CA ARG A 14 22.17 6.12 0.66
C ARG A 14 20.68 6.43 0.49
N LEU A 15 19.88 5.40 0.20
CA LEU A 15 18.46 5.50 -0.09
C LEU A 15 17.70 4.44 0.69
N VAL A 16 16.60 4.84 1.31
CA VAL A 16 15.59 3.94 1.85
C VAL A 16 14.28 4.16 1.10
N LEU A 17 13.84 3.13 0.40
CA LEU A 17 12.54 3.10 -0.29
C LEU A 17 11.53 2.36 0.57
N PHE A 18 10.34 2.89 0.67
CA PHE A 18 9.25 2.31 1.44
C PHE A 18 8.07 1.94 0.55
N ASP A 19 7.42 0.82 0.85
CA ASP A 19 6.00 0.67 0.53
C ASP A 19 5.17 1.64 1.38
N LEU A 20 3.88 1.78 1.04
CA LEU A 20 2.99 2.70 1.72
C LEU A 20 2.07 2.00 2.71
N ASP A 21 1.19 1.15 2.20
CA ASP A 21 0.07 0.57 2.94
C ASP A 21 0.51 -0.66 3.75
N GLY A 22 0.39 -0.61 5.08
CA GLY A 22 0.90 -1.65 5.98
C GLY A 22 2.35 -1.43 6.41
N THR A 23 3.07 -0.52 5.75
CA THR A 23 4.47 -0.18 6.04
C THR A 23 4.58 1.19 6.72
N LEU A 24 4.06 2.25 6.12
CA LEU A 24 4.05 3.60 6.69
C LEU A 24 2.67 4.01 7.21
N VAL A 25 1.61 3.54 6.55
CA VAL A 25 0.21 3.89 6.83
C VAL A 25 -0.54 2.67 7.32
N ASP A 26 -1.43 2.88 8.30
CA ASP A 26 -2.31 1.86 8.82
C ASP A 26 -3.27 1.34 7.73
N LYS A 27 -2.93 0.17 7.19
CA LYS A 27 -3.67 -0.51 6.12
C LYS A 27 -5.05 -0.97 6.59
N GLU A 28 -5.19 -1.42 7.84
CA GLU A 28 -6.48 -1.89 8.37
C GLU A 28 -7.47 -0.74 8.48
N PHE A 29 -7.03 0.40 9.01
CA PHE A 29 -7.86 1.59 9.10
C PHE A 29 -8.27 2.09 7.71
N ARG A 30 -7.35 2.10 6.74
CA ARG A 30 -7.62 2.46 5.34
C ARG A 30 -8.63 1.50 4.70
N ASN A 31 -8.41 0.20 4.80
CA ASN A 31 -9.27 -0.82 4.22
C ASN A 31 -10.68 -0.77 4.81
N ARG A 32 -10.79 -0.59 6.13
CA ARG A 32 -12.09 -0.42 6.81
C ARG A 32 -12.85 0.81 6.31
N SER A 33 -12.17 1.93 6.12
CA SER A 33 -12.75 3.15 5.57
C SER A 33 -13.24 2.95 4.12
N LEU A 34 -12.43 2.27 3.31
CA LEU A 34 -12.77 1.92 1.93
C LEU A 34 -13.97 0.98 1.85
N ALA A 35 -13.99 -0.07 2.69
CA ALA A 35 -15.09 -1.02 2.78
C ALA A 35 -16.42 -0.31 3.09
N LYS A 36 -16.42 0.59 4.06
CA LYS A 36 -17.60 1.39 4.41
C LYS A 36 -18.08 2.24 3.24
N ALA A 37 -17.19 2.97 2.58
CA ALA A 37 -17.54 3.82 1.46
C ALA A 37 -18.12 3.02 0.28
N ARG A 38 -17.51 1.89 -0.06
CA ARG A 38 -17.99 1.01 -1.15
C ARG A 38 -19.33 0.35 -0.81
N HIS A 39 -19.50 -0.16 0.41
CA HIS A 39 -20.77 -0.73 0.87
C HIS A 39 -21.91 0.30 0.80
N GLU A 40 -21.66 1.52 1.28
CA GLU A 40 -22.63 2.62 1.23
C GLU A 40 -23.04 2.93 -0.20
N GLU A 41 -22.10 3.05 -1.11
CA GLU A 41 -22.37 3.39 -2.50
C GLU A 41 -22.99 2.24 -3.31
N VAL A 42 -22.58 0.99 -3.08
CA VAL A 42 -23.25 -0.19 -3.68
C VAL A 42 -24.69 -0.26 -3.16
N SER A 43 -24.95 -0.02 -1.87
CA SER A 43 -26.28 0.02 -1.30
C SER A 43 -27.14 1.11 -1.95
N ARG A 44 -26.57 2.28 -2.20
CA ARG A 44 -27.27 3.40 -2.83
C ARG A 44 -27.68 3.13 -4.27
N VAL A 45 -26.85 2.47 -5.07
CA VAL A 45 -27.13 2.24 -6.51
C VAL A 45 -27.90 0.95 -6.79
N ALA A 46 -27.75 -0.08 -5.95
CA ALA A 46 -28.29 -1.42 -6.20
C ALA A 46 -29.04 -2.04 -5.01
N GLY A 47 -29.16 -1.32 -3.89
CA GLY A 47 -29.90 -1.75 -2.72
C GLY A 47 -29.08 -2.52 -1.69
N ALA A 48 -29.63 -2.65 -0.48
CA ALA A 48 -28.96 -3.25 0.66
C ALA A 48 -28.61 -4.74 0.47
N ALA A 49 -29.37 -5.49 -0.32
CA ALA A 49 -29.09 -6.90 -0.62
C ALA A 49 -27.80 -7.02 -1.45
N ALA A 50 -27.66 -6.20 -2.51
CA ALA A 50 -26.45 -6.15 -3.31
C ALA A 50 -25.22 -5.75 -2.47
N ALA A 51 -25.37 -4.79 -1.55
CA ALA A 51 -24.29 -4.36 -0.67
C ALA A 51 -23.82 -5.47 0.28
N ARG A 52 -24.75 -6.21 0.90
CA ARG A 52 -24.39 -7.38 1.74
C ARG A 52 -23.65 -8.44 0.95
N ARG A 53 -24.17 -8.78 -0.24
CA ARG A 53 -23.52 -9.77 -1.11
C ARG A 53 -22.16 -9.31 -1.58
N TRP A 54 -22.01 -8.02 -1.89
CA TRP A 54 -20.71 -7.44 -2.19
C TRP A 54 -19.73 -7.60 -1.01
N ALA A 55 -20.16 -7.31 0.22
CA ALA A 55 -19.33 -7.46 1.40
C ALA A 55 -18.85 -8.91 1.58
N GLU A 56 -19.76 -9.89 1.48
CA GLU A 56 -19.43 -11.32 1.54
C GLU A 56 -18.39 -11.71 0.48
N LEU A 57 -18.62 -11.35 -0.78
CA LEU A 57 -17.74 -11.68 -1.90
C LEU A 57 -16.40 -10.96 -1.84
N SER A 58 -16.36 -9.78 -1.23
CA SER A 58 -15.15 -8.96 -1.10
C SER A 58 -14.32 -9.29 0.15
N GLY A 59 -14.81 -10.18 1.02
CA GLY A 59 -14.15 -10.53 2.28
C GLY A 59 -14.32 -9.45 3.36
N VAL A 60 -15.49 -8.80 3.44
CA VAL A 60 -15.80 -7.75 4.42
C VAL A 60 -16.84 -8.27 5.41
N ASP A 61 -16.54 -8.20 6.71
CA ASP A 61 -17.46 -8.61 7.78
C ASP A 61 -18.45 -7.48 8.17
N GLU A 62 -19.36 -7.78 9.10
CA GLU A 62 -20.36 -6.83 9.61
C GLU A 62 -19.75 -5.61 10.32
N GLY A 63 -18.53 -5.75 10.85
CA GLY A 63 -17.76 -4.67 11.48
C GLY A 63 -16.94 -3.86 10.47
N PHE A 64 -17.05 -4.18 9.17
CA PHE A 64 -16.21 -3.66 8.10
C PHE A 64 -14.73 -4.02 8.23
N ASN A 65 -14.38 -5.07 8.99
CA ASN A 65 -13.05 -5.62 8.92
C ASN A 65 -12.87 -6.36 7.58
N VAL A 66 -11.69 -6.24 7.00
CA VAL A 66 -11.39 -6.79 5.67
C VAL A 66 -10.49 -8.01 5.85
N ASP A 67 -10.89 -9.15 5.28
CA ASP A 67 -10.00 -10.33 5.21
C ASP A 67 -8.79 -9.96 4.33
N VAL A 68 -7.60 -10.03 4.91
CA VAL A 68 -6.33 -9.73 4.23
C VAL A 68 -6.06 -10.63 3.02
N ARG A 69 -6.75 -11.77 2.90
CA ARG A 69 -6.68 -12.70 1.77
C ARG A 69 -7.82 -12.51 0.76
N GLY A 70 -8.79 -11.63 1.09
CA GLY A 70 -9.97 -11.40 0.29
C GLY A 70 -9.76 -10.46 -0.89
N PRO A 71 -10.72 -10.43 -1.83
CA PRO A 71 -10.63 -9.60 -3.03
C PRO A 71 -10.42 -8.11 -2.75
N LEU A 72 -11.08 -7.54 -1.74
CA LEU A 72 -10.93 -6.11 -1.43
C LEU A 72 -9.49 -5.75 -1.05
N SER A 73 -8.76 -6.67 -0.40
CA SER A 73 -7.38 -6.46 0.04
C SER A 73 -6.35 -6.77 -1.04
N LYS A 74 -6.60 -7.76 -1.90
CA LYS A 74 -5.58 -8.34 -2.79
C LYS A 74 -5.86 -8.12 -4.28
N ALA A 75 -7.13 -7.99 -4.69
CA ALA A 75 -7.46 -7.92 -6.11
C ALA A 75 -7.11 -6.54 -6.69
N PRO A 76 -6.54 -6.49 -7.89
CA PRO A 76 -6.42 -5.25 -8.64
C PRO A 76 -7.80 -4.60 -8.86
N ARG A 77 -7.83 -3.27 -8.96
CA ARG A 77 -9.07 -2.49 -9.13
C ARG A 77 -10.06 -3.08 -10.13
N ARG A 78 -9.59 -3.58 -11.26
CA ARG A 78 -10.43 -4.14 -12.33
C ARG A 78 -11.13 -5.42 -11.88
N GLU A 79 -10.46 -6.28 -11.12
CA GLU A 79 -11.00 -7.52 -10.62
C GLU A 79 -12.00 -7.27 -9.49
N ASP A 80 -11.66 -6.41 -8.55
CA ASP A 80 -12.52 -5.98 -7.46
C ASP A 80 -13.81 -5.32 -7.97
N LEU A 81 -13.72 -4.51 -9.05
CA LEU A 81 -14.91 -3.98 -9.73
C LEU A 81 -15.81 -5.10 -10.32
N THR A 82 -15.21 -6.19 -10.79
CA THR A 82 -15.95 -7.34 -11.30
C THR A 82 -16.69 -8.07 -10.17
N VAL A 83 -16.09 -8.15 -8.98
CA VAL A 83 -16.76 -8.69 -7.78
C VAL A 83 -18.01 -7.86 -7.44
N ALA A 84 -17.91 -6.53 -7.49
CA ALA A 84 -19.06 -5.65 -7.26
C ALA A 84 -20.14 -5.83 -8.32
N ALA A 85 -19.76 -5.93 -9.59
CA ALA A 85 -20.71 -6.19 -10.68
C ALA A 85 -21.42 -7.55 -10.52
N ALA A 86 -20.68 -8.59 -10.09
CA ALA A 86 -21.26 -9.91 -9.82
C ALA A 86 -22.27 -9.86 -8.65
N ALA A 87 -21.94 -9.15 -7.56
CA ALA A 87 -22.86 -8.96 -6.45
C ALA A 87 -24.17 -8.29 -6.88
N ILE A 88 -24.08 -7.25 -7.72
CA ILE A 88 -25.24 -6.53 -8.25
C ILE A 88 -26.03 -7.38 -9.24
N TRP A 89 -25.36 -8.14 -10.11
CA TRP A 89 -26.00 -9.05 -11.05
C TRP A 89 -26.82 -10.14 -10.36
N LEU A 90 -26.35 -10.68 -9.26
CA LEU A 90 -27.07 -11.69 -8.45
C LEU A 90 -28.40 -11.19 -7.89
N GLU A 91 -28.65 -9.89 -7.85
CA GLU A 91 -29.94 -9.30 -7.48
C GLU A 91 -30.91 -9.17 -8.67
N GLY A 92 -30.60 -9.80 -9.80
CA GLY A 92 -31.51 -9.93 -10.94
C GLY A 92 -31.37 -8.87 -12.04
N LEU A 93 -30.34 -8.03 -11.99
CA LEU A 93 -30.05 -7.09 -13.07
C LEU A 93 -29.27 -7.77 -14.20
N ASP A 94 -29.38 -7.23 -15.44
CA ASP A 94 -28.50 -7.69 -16.50
C ASP A 94 -27.03 -7.34 -16.25
N TRP A 95 -26.12 -8.11 -16.88
CA TRP A 95 -24.69 -7.97 -16.63
C TRP A 95 -24.12 -6.59 -17.00
N PHE A 96 -24.56 -6.00 -18.10
CA PHE A 96 -24.02 -4.70 -18.53
C PHE A 96 -24.48 -3.59 -17.59
N LYS A 97 -25.74 -3.65 -17.14
CA LYS A 97 -26.28 -2.71 -16.16
C LYS A 97 -25.59 -2.87 -14.80
N ALA A 98 -25.34 -4.09 -14.37
CA ALA A 98 -24.60 -4.38 -13.14
C ALA A 98 -23.19 -3.79 -13.17
N LYS A 99 -22.46 -3.92 -14.29
CA LYS A 99 -21.13 -3.32 -14.48
C LYS A 99 -21.17 -1.79 -14.44
N GLU A 100 -22.15 -1.17 -15.07
CA GLU A 100 -22.33 0.27 -15.05
C GLU A 100 -22.54 0.79 -13.61
N LEU A 101 -23.45 0.15 -12.86
CA LEU A 101 -23.74 0.51 -11.48
C LEU A 101 -22.56 0.28 -10.56
N ALA A 102 -21.81 -0.83 -10.74
CA ALA A 102 -20.58 -1.07 -9.98
C ALA A 102 -19.54 0.02 -10.22
N ALA A 103 -19.34 0.44 -11.46
CA ALA A 103 -18.43 1.54 -11.79
C ALA A 103 -18.86 2.86 -11.14
N GLN A 104 -20.15 3.20 -11.22
CA GLN A 104 -20.70 4.40 -10.58
C GLN A 104 -20.51 4.38 -9.06
N ALA A 105 -20.80 3.23 -8.40
CA ALA A 105 -20.62 3.07 -6.97
C ALA A 105 -19.16 3.27 -6.55
N TYR A 106 -18.24 2.66 -7.27
CA TYR A 106 -16.81 2.71 -6.95
C TYR A 106 -16.21 4.10 -7.18
N GLU A 107 -16.59 4.80 -8.25
CA GLU A 107 -16.18 6.20 -8.46
C GLU A 107 -16.71 7.13 -7.37
N ALA A 108 -17.96 6.92 -6.93
CA ALA A 108 -18.54 7.70 -5.85
C ALA A 108 -17.87 7.38 -4.50
N ALA A 109 -17.58 6.12 -4.22
CA ALA A 109 -16.86 5.70 -3.02
C ALA A 109 -15.46 6.29 -2.97
N ASP A 110 -14.73 6.32 -4.08
CA ASP A 110 -13.39 6.91 -4.15
C ASP A 110 -13.44 8.43 -3.86
N ARG A 111 -14.42 9.15 -4.43
CA ARG A 111 -14.64 10.57 -4.11
C ARG A 111 -15.03 10.78 -2.64
N MET A 112 -15.79 9.89 -2.06
CA MET A 112 -16.16 9.93 -0.65
C MET A 112 -14.94 9.68 0.22
N GLN A 113 -14.15 8.65 -0.12
CA GLN A 113 -12.93 8.29 0.58
C GLN A 113 -11.94 9.46 0.58
N SER A 114 -11.66 10.07 -0.56
CA SER A 114 -10.73 11.20 -0.66
C SER A 114 -11.11 12.40 0.23
N ARG A 115 -12.41 12.55 0.57
CA ARG A 115 -12.90 13.63 1.44
C ARG A 115 -12.99 13.26 2.92
N ARG A 116 -13.26 12.00 3.23
CA ARG A 116 -13.57 11.52 4.61
C ARG A 116 -12.41 10.75 5.23
N TYR A 117 -11.59 10.11 4.42
CA TYR A 117 -10.46 9.35 4.92
C TYR A 117 -9.37 10.28 5.45
N LYS A 118 -9.04 10.07 6.71
CA LYS A 118 -7.88 10.71 7.33
C LYS A 118 -6.82 9.63 7.50
N PRO A 119 -5.80 9.62 6.64
CA PRO A 119 -4.73 8.63 6.76
C PRO A 119 -4.08 8.74 8.14
N GLN A 120 -3.63 7.60 8.66
CA GLN A 120 -2.91 7.50 9.92
C GLN A 120 -1.60 6.81 9.67
N LEU A 121 -0.51 7.42 10.12
CA LEU A 121 0.78 6.77 10.16
C LEU A 121 0.77 5.66 11.22
N ILE A 122 1.48 4.58 10.95
CA ILE A 122 1.83 3.59 11.97
C ILE A 122 2.61 4.31 13.07
N GLU A 123 2.35 3.97 14.32
CA GLU A 123 2.95 4.62 15.48
C GLU A 123 4.48 4.65 15.37
N GLY A 124 5.08 5.80 15.65
CA GLY A 124 6.52 6.04 15.59
C GLY A 124 7.10 6.31 14.20
N THR A 125 6.33 6.12 13.12
CA THR A 125 6.80 6.33 11.73
C THR A 125 7.36 7.73 11.49
N GLU A 126 6.68 8.80 11.93
CA GLU A 126 7.17 10.17 11.72
C GLU A 126 8.54 10.39 12.37
N GLY A 127 8.70 9.94 13.62
CA GLY A 127 9.97 10.05 14.35
C GLY A 127 11.12 9.33 13.64
N MET A 128 10.85 8.12 13.14
CA MET A 128 11.79 7.32 12.37
C MET A 128 12.18 8.03 11.07
N LEU A 129 11.22 8.50 10.25
CA LEU A 129 11.49 9.20 8.99
C LEU A 129 12.35 10.44 9.21
N ARG A 130 12.02 11.27 10.22
CA ARG A 130 12.81 12.44 10.58
C ARG A 130 14.23 12.08 11.04
N SER A 131 14.40 10.93 11.71
CA SER A 131 15.73 10.43 12.10
C SER A 131 16.56 10.04 10.89
N LEU A 132 15.98 9.30 9.94
CA LEU A 132 16.64 8.91 8.69
C LEU A 132 17.09 10.14 7.87
N LYS A 133 16.22 11.15 7.74
CA LYS A 133 16.59 12.41 7.05
C LYS A 133 17.73 13.13 7.73
N ARG A 134 17.73 13.23 9.08
CA ARG A 134 18.83 13.84 9.83
C ARG A 134 20.16 13.09 9.67
N ALA A 135 20.11 11.78 9.47
CA ALA A 135 21.28 10.96 9.17
C ALA A 135 21.79 11.12 7.72
N GLY A 136 21.14 11.95 6.90
CA GLY A 136 21.55 12.25 5.52
C GLY A 136 21.11 11.21 4.49
N LEU A 137 20.11 10.39 4.82
CA LEU A 137 19.52 9.43 3.89
C LEU A 137 18.50 10.10 2.96
N MET A 138 18.48 9.65 1.70
CA MET A 138 17.37 9.89 0.80
C MET A 138 16.23 8.93 1.12
N LEU A 139 14.98 9.41 1.02
CA LEU A 139 13.79 8.61 1.27
C LEU A 139 12.88 8.65 0.05
N GLY A 140 12.29 7.52 -0.31
CA GLY A 140 11.32 7.44 -1.38
C GLY A 140 10.18 6.48 -1.08
N ILE A 141 9.09 6.60 -1.81
CA ILE A 141 7.95 5.66 -1.77
C ILE A 141 7.82 4.97 -3.12
N ALA A 142 7.70 3.63 -3.08
CA ALA A 142 7.42 2.80 -4.25
C ALA A 142 6.26 1.83 -3.90
N THR A 143 5.06 2.11 -4.41
CA THR A 143 3.82 1.43 -4.02
C THR A 143 3.08 0.82 -5.21
N ASN A 144 2.39 -0.31 -5.01
CA ASN A 144 1.46 -0.87 -6.01
C ASN A 144 0.20 -0.01 -6.21
N GLY A 145 -0.02 1.01 -5.38
CA GLY A 145 -0.99 2.07 -5.61
C GLY A 145 -0.48 3.13 -6.59
N SER A 146 -1.13 4.31 -6.57
CA SER A 146 -0.69 5.47 -7.35
C SER A 146 0.34 6.30 -6.58
N GLY A 147 1.44 6.68 -7.24
CA GLY A 147 2.46 7.57 -6.68
C GLY A 147 1.89 8.94 -6.29
N ARG A 148 0.97 9.46 -7.08
CA ARG A 148 0.23 10.69 -6.75
C ARG A 148 -0.57 10.55 -5.46
N THR A 149 -1.32 9.46 -5.32
CA THR A 149 -2.11 9.20 -4.09
C THR A 149 -1.20 9.03 -2.87
N ALA A 150 -0.06 8.37 -3.02
CA ALA A 150 0.94 8.25 -1.96
C ALA A 150 1.42 9.63 -1.47
N ARG A 151 1.73 10.53 -2.39
CA ARG A 151 2.12 11.91 -2.07
C ARG A 151 1.01 12.67 -1.35
N GLU A 152 -0.24 12.57 -1.82
CA GLU A 152 -1.41 13.21 -1.20
C GLU A 152 -1.63 12.70 0.23
N ILE A 153 -1.43 11.38 0.47
CA ILE A 153 -1.52 10.77 1.80
C ILE A 153 -0.41 11.31 2.72
N MET A 154 0.84 11.36 2.26
CA MET A 154 1.95 11.89 3.06
C MET A 154 1.78 13.37 3.36
N GLY A 155 1.21 14.15 2.43
CA GLY A 155 0.82 15.55 2.67
C GLY A 155 -0.26 15.69 3.73
N ALA A 156 -1.27 14.83 3.70
CA ALA A 156 -2.36 14.84 4.68
C ALA A 156 -1.89 14.51 6.12
N VAL A 157 -0.83 13.74 6.27
CA VAL A 157 -0.22 13.41 7.57
C VAL A 157 0.99 14.28 7.92
N GLY A 158 1.34 15.26 7.07
CA GLY A 158 2.36 16.29 7.37
C GLY A 158 3.81 15.84 7.29
N VAL A 159 4.11 14.83 6.44
CA VAL A 159 5.48 14.31 6.25
C VAL A 159 5.93 14.23 4.79
N GLU A 160 5.17 14.85 3.86
CA GLU A 160 5.47 14.83 2.42
C GLU A 160 6.90 15.33 2.13
N GLU A 161 7.32 16.38 2.81
CA GLU A 161 8.61 17.03 2.63
C GLU A 161 9.83 16.17 3.01
N LEU A 162 9.59 15.06 3.72
CA LEU A 162 10.66 14.11 4.09
C LEU A 162 11.08 13.22 2.93
N PHE A 163 10.24 13.08 1.89
CA PHE A 163 10.50 12.18 0.79
C PHE A 163 11.04 12.92 -0.43
N ASP A 164 12.11 12.38 -0.98
CA ASP A 164 12.79 12.90 -2.17
C ASP A 164 12.12 12.39 -3.46
N PHE A 165 11.39 11.26 -3.40
CA PHE A 165 10.75 10.67 -4.58
C PHE A 165 9.51 9.83 -4.24
N TYR A 166 8.55 9.79 -5.18
CA TYR A 166 7.34 8.99 -5.12
C TYR A 166 7.14 8.31 -6.47
N ILE A 167 6.78 7.02 -6.45
CA ILE A 167 6.43 6.26 -7.65
C ILE A 167 5.35 5.23 -7.33
N GLY A 168 4.40 5.08 -8.25
CA GLY A 168 3.34 4.07 -8.20
C GLY A 168 3.42 3.08 -9.35
N ALA A 169 2.69 1.97 -9.23
CA ALA A 169 2.55 1.00 -10.30
C ALA A 169 1.87 1.56 -11.55
N ASP A 170 1.17 2.68 -11.44
CA ASP A 170 0.56 3.42 -12.55
C ASP A 170 1.58 4.18 -13.44
N GLU A 171 2.85 4.25 -13.00
CA GLU A 171 3.94 4.96 -13.68
C GLU A 171 4.97 4.02 -14.32
N VAL A 172 4.82 2.68 -14.17
CA VAL A 172 5.74 1.66 -14.68
C VAL A 172 5.00 0.58 -15.45
N ALA A 173 5.75 -0.26 -16.19
CA ALA A 173 5.15 -1.36 -16.93
C ALA A 173 4.61 -2.47 -16.01
N ASN A 174 5.34 -2.78 -14.94
CA ASN A 174 5.00 -3.85 -14.01
C ASN A 174 5.14 -3.37 -12.56
N GLY A 175 4.07 -3.59 -11.77
CA GLY A 175 4.11 -3.40 -10.32
C GLY A 175 4.82 -4.54 -9.59
N LYS A 176 5.01 -4.40 -8.26
CA LYS A 176 5.60 -5.47 -7.43
C LYS A 176 4.82 -6.78 -7.60
N PRO A 177 5.49 -7.93 -7.76
CA PRO A 177 6.88 -8.23 -7.38
C PRO A 177 7.94 -7.88 -8.45
N ALA A 178 7.60 -7.20 -9.56
CA ALA A 178 8.61 -6.73 -10.51
C ALA A 178 9.47 -5.59 -9.92
N PRO A 179 10.73 -5.44 -10.35
CA PRO A 179 11.66 -4.47 -9.79
C PRO A 179 11.46 -3.04 -10.32
N ASP A 180 10.58 -2.84 -11.30
CA ASP A 180 10.49 -1.65 -12.15
C ASP A 180 10.45 -0.34 -11.34
N MET A 181 9.62 -0.26 -10.30
CA MET A 181 9.50 0.94 -9.47
C MET A 181 10.76 1.23 -8.66
N ILE A 182 11.39 0.19 -8.10
CA ILE A 182 12.60 0.33 -7.28
C ILE A 182 13.75 0.79 -8.16
N VAL A 183 13.91 0.19 -9.34
CA VAL A 183 14.93 0.57 -10.31
C VAL A 183 14.70 2.01 -10.78
N ALA A 184 13.47 2.36 -11.16
CA ALA A 184 13.14 3.73 -11.59
C ALA A 184 13.41 4.78 -10.49
N ALA A 185 13.11 4.46 -9.22
CA ALA A 185 13.42 5.34 -8.10
C ALA A 185 14.95 5.52 -7.92
N CYS A 186 15.70 4.45 -8.01
CA CYS A 186 17.17 4.48 -7.92
C CYS A 186 17.77 5.33 -9.06
N GLU A 187 17.31 5.14 -10.29
CA GLU A 187 17.76 5.92 -11.45
C GLU A 187 17.48 7.40 -11.29
N ARG A 188 16.26 7.76 -10.86
CA ARG A 188 15.85 9.16 -10.66
C ARG A 188 16.65 9.87 -9.58
N LEU A 189 17.03 9.13 -8.53
CA LEU A 189 17.80 9.68 -7.39
C LEU A 189 19.32 9.52 -7.56
N TRP A 190 19.79 8.98 -8.69
CA TRP A 190 21.20 8.75 -8.97
C TRP A 190 21.88 7.90 -7.87
N VAL A 191 21.20 6.83 -7.44
CA VAL A 191 21.67 5.86 -6.46
C VAL A 191 21.71 4.50 -7.10
N SER A 192 22.79 3.74 -6.88
CA SER A 192 22.83 2.33 -7.30
C SER A 192 21.83 1.52 -6.47
N PRO A 193 21.09 0.54 -7.03
CA PRO A 193 20.28 -0.37 -6.22
C PRO A 193 21.06 -1.01 -5.06
N GLY A 194 22.34 -1.36 -5.25
CA GLY A 194 23.21 -1.88 -4.20
C GLY A 194 23.51 -0.90 -3.05
N ASP A 195 23.16 0.39 -3.18
CA ASP A 195 23.24 1.41 -2.12
C ASP A 195 21.85 1.78 -1.57
N ALA A 196 20.81 1.04 -1.96
CA ALA A 196 19.43 1.25 -1.52
C ALA A 196 18.94 0.08 -0.65
N VAL A 197 18.05 0.38 0.29
CA VAL A 197 17.27 -0.61 1.05
C VAL A 197 15.80 -0.41 0.70
N TYR A 198 15.08 -1.51 0.56
CA TYR A 198 13.63 -1.49 0.40
C TYR A 198 12.94 -1.97 1.69
N VAL A 199 11.86 -1.31 2.10
CA VAL A 199 11.08 -1.62 3.30
C VAL A 199 9.63 -1.85 2.92
N GLY A 200 9.04 -2.98 3.30
CA GLY A 200 7.66 -3.34 3.02
C GLY A 200 7.08 -4.32 4.04
N ASP A 201 5.83 -4.73 3.89
CA ASP A 201 5.14 -5.66 4.79
C ASP A 201 4.75 -6.99 4.12
N GLU A 202 4.76 -7.04 2.79
CA GLU A 202 4.31 -8.20 2.02
C GLU A 202 5.46 -8.96 1.34
N ALA A 203 5.19 -10.23 0.97
CA ALA A 203 6.14 -11.06 0.21
C ALA A 203 6.54 -10.43 -1.14
N VAL A 204 5.60 -9.72 -1.80
CA VAL A 204 5.87 -9.03 -3.07
C VAL A 204 6.90 -7.91 -2.93
N ASP A 205 7.03 -7.34 -1.73
CA ASP A 205 8.05 -6.32 -1.43
C ASP A 205 9.44 -6.94 -1.40
N ALA A 206 9.57 -8.08 -0.71
CA ALA A 206 10.83 -8.80 -0.64
C ALA A 206 11.29 -9.28 -2.02
N LEU A 207 10.36 -9.82 -2.82
CA LEU A 207 10.64 -10.29 -4.18
C LEU A 207 11.04 -9.14 -5.11
N ALA A 208 10.37 -7.99 -5.02
CA ALA A 208 10.71 -6.82 -5.82
C ALA A 208 12.09 -6.25 -5.46
N GLY A 209 12.42 -6.18 -4.17
CA GLY A 209 13.73 -5.74 -3.70
C GLY A 209 14.85 -6.68 -4.13
N GLU A 210 14.66 -7.99 -4.02
CA GLU A 210 15.60 -8.99 -4.51
C GLU A 210 15.82 -8.86 -6.02
N ALA A 211 14.73 -8.78 -6.78
CA ALA A 211 14.80 -8.63 -8.25
C ALA A 211 15.46 -7.32 -8.68
N ALA A 212 15.32 -6.24 -7.91
CA ALA A 212 15.98 -4.96 -8.16
C ALA A 212 17.47 -4.96 -7.76
N GLY A 213 17.94 -5.93 -6.99
CA GLY A 213 19.30 -6.00 -6.49
C GLY A 213 19.63 -4.96 -5.43
N VAL A 214 18.66 -4.60 -4.56
CA VAL A 214 18.91 -3.70 -3.43
C VAL A 214 19.83 -4.35 -2.41
N MET A 215 20.51 -3.54 -1.57
CA MET A 215 21.40 -4.00 -0.50
C MET A 215 20.68 -4.96 0.47
N GLY A 216 19.40 -4.76 0.69
CA GLY A 216 18.54 -5.62 1.49
C GLY A 216 17.09 -5.17 1.46
N THR A 217 16.19 -6.11 1.71
CA THR A 217 14.77 -5.81 1.94
C THR A 217 14.45 -6.06 3.40
N VAL A 218 13.84 -5.08 4.05
CA VAL A 218 13.36 -5.17 5.44
C VAL A 218 11.85 -5.41 5.39
N LEU A 219 11.39 -6.46 6.04
CA LEU A 219 9.97 -6.71 6.23
C LEU A 219 9.54 -6.23 7.62
N VAL A 220 8.54 -5.37 7.68
CA VAL A 220 7.96 -4.84 8.91
C VAL A 220 6.59 -5.43 9.14
N ASN A 221 6.31 -5.92 10.36
CA ASN A 221 5.04 -6.57 10.72
C ASN A 221 4.51 -7.52 9.61
N PRO A 222 5.35 -8.42 9.08
CA PRO A 222 5.04 -9.15 7.86
C PRO A 222 3.84 -10.09 8.02
N GLU A 223 3.05 -10.21 6.96
CA GLU A 223 2.02 -11.24 6.86
C GLU A 223 2.63 -12.65 7.00
N ARG A 224 1.83 -13.63 7.48
CA ARG A 224 2.28 -15.02 7.59
C ARG A 224 2.82 -15.55 6.25
N GLY A 225 4.05 -16.04 6.29
CA GLY A 225 4.74 -16.60 5.11
C GLY A 225 5.60 -15.60 4.34
N ALA A 226 5.51 -14.29 4.58
CA ALA A 226 6.38 -13.31 3.93
C ALA A 226 7.84 -13.42 4.41
N THR A 227 8.05 -13.81 5.66
CA THR A 227 9.38 -13.90 6.31
C THR A 227 10.36 -14.89 5.65
N GLN A 228 9.86 -15.82 4.83
CA GLN A 228 10.74 -16.73 4.07
C GLN A 228 11.55 -16.00 2.96
N HIS A 229 11.13 -14.79 2.58
CA HIS A 229 11.73 -14.00 1.50
C HIS A 229 12.68 -12.91 2.00
N SER A 230 12.78 -12.68 3.33
CA SER A 230 13.77 -11.76 3.89
C SER A 230 14.27 -12.26 5.26
N ARG A 231 15.57 -11.99 5.52
CA ARG A 231 16.18 -12.23 6.85
C ARG A 231 16.12 -11.00 7.75
N LEU A 232 15.77 -9.84 7.20
CA LEU A 232 15.66 -8.59 7.92
C LEU A 232 14.18 -8.35 8.24
N VAL A 233 13.79 -8.69 9.46
CA VAL A 233 12.40 -8.61 9.90
C VAL A 233 12.32 -7.79 11.19
N LEU A 234 11.35 -6.88 11.23
CA LEU A 234 11.03 -6.06 12.39
C LEU A 234 9.54 -6.15 12.70
N ASP A 235 9.18 -5.92 13.96
CA ASP A 235 7.77 -5.85 14.37
C ASP A 235 7.12 -4.52 13.96
N SER A 236 7.92 -3.46 13.79
CA SER A 236 7.42 -2.14 13.36
C SER A 236 8.46 -1.42 12.51
N VAL A 237 8.00 -0.58 11.60
CA VAL A 237 8.86 0.35 10.85
C VAL A 237 9.58 1.33 11.78
N ALA A 238 8.98 1.65 12.93
CA ALA A 238 9.57 2.51 13.95
C ALA A 238 10.86 1.93 14.60
N ASP A 239 11.09 0.63 14.44
CA ASP A 239 12.29 -0.04 14.96
C ASP A 239 13.53 0.16 14.07
N ILE A 240 13.37 0.76 12.89
CA ILE A 240 14.50 1.19 12.04
C ILE A 240 15.20 2.37 12.72
N LYS A 241 16.50 2.22 12.99
CA LYS A 241 17.30 3.24 13.69
C LYS A 241 18.47 3.74 12.84
N THR A 242 19.06 4.84 13.26
CA THR A 242 20.30 5.38 12.74
C THR A 242 21.33 5.46 13.90
N ARG A 243 22.58 5.63 13.55
CA ARG A 243 23.65 5.93 14.52
C ARG A 243 23.72 7.41 14.80
#